data_6532443f5afd40c5416c0d0f0848ea1b
#
_entry.id   6532443f5afd40c5416c0d0f0848ea1b
#
_cell.length_a   1.000
_cell.length_b   1.000
_cell.length_c   1.000
_cell.angle_alpha   90.00
_cell.angle_beta   90.00
_cell.angle_gamma   90.00
#
_symmetry.space_group_name_H-M   'P 1'
#
loop_
_entity.id
_entity.type
_entity.pdbx_description
1 polymer ?
#
loop_
_entity_poly.entity_id
_entity_poly.type
_entity_poly.pdbx_seq_one_letter_code
_entity_poly.pdbx_strand_id
1 'polypeptide(L)'
;MLHIKNFSFNPFREHTLLLWDDTREGVLVDPSFYDDEERSALLSEITSEGVEVKAIWLTHGHFDHIYGVKDMAARFGVEVLMHPDDREVLGYNAVLAKTFGMRVPDMGFSTADLADGQVLRFGDTSFEVITTPGHTPGSVCFHDSSDRVLVCGDTLFAGSIGRTDQPGGDYDRLIVSVMDKLMGLDGDVDILPGHGPVSNIGHERTHNPFLQPFNEPEESGPDEPLTLSGD
;
A
#
# COMPACT_ATOMS: atom_id res chain seq x y z
N MET A 1 18.60 7.58 5.24
CA MET A 1 17.27 7.90 5.85
C MET A 1 16.24 7.86 4.75
N LEU A 2 15.12 7.17 4.98
CA LEU A 2 13.99 7.13 4.06
C LEU A 2 13.21 8.46 4.12
N HIS A 3 12.89 9.01 2.97
CA HIS A 3 12.00 10.15 2.77
C HIS A 3 10.73 9.68 2.10
N ILE A 4 9.59 10.22 2.52
CA ILE A 4 8.26 9.82 2.03
C ILE A 4 7.45 11.06 1.71
N LYS A 5 6.94 11.15 0.49
CA LYS A 5 5.93 12.12 0.12
C LYS A 5 4.66 11.41 -0.31
N ASN A 6 3.55 11.71 0.36
CA ASN A 6 2.24 11.24 -0.01
C ASN A 6 1.49 12.31 -0.82
N PHE A 7 0.86 11.87 -1.91
CA PHE A 7 -0.10 12.66 -2.69
C PHE A 7 -1.45 11.96 -2.61
N SER A 8 -2.50 12.72 -2.42
CA SER A 8 -3.86 12.20 -2.47
C SER A 8 -4.46 12.60 -3.81
N PHE A 9 -4.48 11.68 -4.76
CA PHE A 9 -4.84 11.91 -6.14
C PHE A 9 -6.18 11.26 -6.50
N ASN A 10 -6.71 11.64 -7.64
CA ASN A 10 -7.94 11.21 -8.26
C ASN A 10 -9.19 11.34 -7.35
N PRO A 11 -10.42 11.16 -7.88
CA PRO A 11 -11.66 11.30 -7.09
C PRO A 11 -11.81 10.29 -5.93
N PHE A 12 -11.02 9.19 -5.93
CA PHE A 12 -11.00 8.22 -4.82
C PHE A 12 -10.03 8.62 -3.72
N ARG A 13 -9.24 9.70 -3.91
CA ARG A 13 -8.23 10.17 -2.97
C ARG A 13 -7.19 9.07 -2.66
N GLU A 14 -6.82 8.36 -3.72
CA GLU A 14 -5.77 7.34 -3.65
C GLU A 14 -4.42 7.98 -3.29
N HIS A 15 -3.58 7.22 -2.60
CA HIS A 15 -2.28 7.65 -2.13
C HIS A 15 -1.16 7.19 -3.06
N THR A 16 -0.75 8.08 -3.95
CA THR A 16 0.50 7.94 -4.69
C THR A 16 1.68 8.30 -3.79
N LEU A 17 2.64 7.39 -3.60
CA LEU A 17 3.83 7.66 -2.80
C LEU A 17 5.07 7.88 -3.68
N LEU A 18 5.83 8.91 -3.35
CA LEU A 18 7.22 9.08 -3.77
C LEU A 18 8.09 8.69 -2.57
N LEU A 19 8.88 7.63 -2.72
CA LEU A 19 9.83 7.15 -1.72
C LEU A 19 11.25 7.38 -2.26
N TRP A 20 12.14 7.96 -1.45
CA TRP A 20 13.55 8.15 -1.82
C TRP A 20 14.42 8.20 -0.57
N ASP A 21 15.72 8.06 -0.74
CA ASP A 21 16.65 8.19 0.37
C ASP A 21 17.70 9.31 0.15
N ASP A 22 18.67 9.41 1.06
CA ASP A 22 19.71 10.43 1.02
C ASP A 22 20.61 10.34 -0.23
N THR A 23 20.60 9.22 -0.96
CA THR A 23 21.29 9.08 -2.26
C THR A 23 20.55 9.78 -3.40
N ARG A 24 19.29 10.18 -3.18
CA ARG A 24 18.35 10.72 -4.17
C ARG A 24 17.85 9.67 -5.16
N GLU A 25 18.16 8.40 -5.01
CA GLU A 25 17.45 7.34 -5.70
C GLU A 25 16.10 7.09 -5.02
N GLY A 26 15.07 6.80 -5.82
CA GLY A 26 13.73 6.59 -5.29
C GLY A 26 12.82 5.83 -6.22
N VAL A 27 11.60 5.59 -5.76
CA VAL A 27 10.55 4.87 -6.49
C VAL A 27 9.21 5.57 -6.36
N LEU A 28 8.34 5.34 -7.33
CA LEU A 28 6.93 5.69 -7.22
C LEU A 28 6.13 4.45 -6.85
N VAL A 29 5.24 4.58 -5.86
CA VAL A 29 4.27 3.54 -5.55
C VAL A 29 2.89 4.04 -5.98
N ASP A 30 2.19 3.22 -6.75
CA ASP A 30 0.84 3.44 -7.25
C ASP A 30 0.63 4.86 -7.85
N PRO A 31 1.43 5.30 -8.86
CA PRO A 31 1.29 6.64 -9.43
C PRO A 31 -0.06 6.77 -10.15
N SER A 32 -0.99 7.52 -9.57
CA SER A 32 -2.39 7.51 -9.99
C SER A 32 -3.03 8.90 -10.13
N PHE A 33 -2.26 9.87 -10.61
CA PHE A 33 -2.80 11.19 -10.93
C PHE A 33 -3.89 11.12 -12.02
N TYR A 34 -4.94 11.93 -11.85
CA TYR A 34 -6.11 11.91 -12.72
C TYR A 34 -6.15 13.04 -13.75
N ASP A 35 -5.48 14.16 -13.47
CA ASP A 35 -5.42 15.33 -14.33
C ASP A 35 -4.00 15.93 -14.41
N ASP A 36 -3.87 17.02 -15.18
CA ASP A 36 -2.58 17.68 -15.41
C ASP A 36 -2.08 18.47 -14.18
N GLU A 37 -2.97 18.88 -13.26
CA GLU A 37 -2.60 19.58 -12.04
C GLU A 37 -1.95 18.59 -11.07
N GLU A 38 -2.58 17.44 -10.82
CA GLU A 38 -2.04 16.35 -10.00
C GLU A 38 -0.72 15.82 -10.58
N ARG A 39 -0.67 15.62 -11.92
CA ARG A 39 0.55 15.24 -12.64
C ARG A 39 1.68 16.23 -12.43
N SER A 40 1.39 17.52 -12.54
CA SER A 40 2.37 18.58 -12.38
C SER A 40 2.89 18.67 -10.94
N ALA A 41 2.02 18.45 -9.96
CA ALA A 41 2.38 18.42 -8.54
C ALA A 41 3.40 17.29 -8.25
N LEU A 42 3.15 16.06 -8.74
CA LEU A 42 4.08 14.94 -8.61
C LEU A 42 5.44 15.24 -9.27
N LEU A 43 5.43 15.72 -10.50
CA LEU A 43 6.68 16.03 -11.25
C LEU A 43 7.47 17.18 -10.64
N SER A 44 6.77 18.18 -10.08
CA SER A 44 7.41 19.29 -9.37
C SER A 44 8.15 18.80 -8.13
N GLU A 45 7.55 17.93 -7.35
CA GLU A 45 8.19 17.35 -6.16
C GLU A 45 9.42 16.52 -6.52
N ILE A 46 9.30 15.61 -7.50
CA ILE A 46 10.42 14.79 -7.98
C ILE A 46 11.59 15.69 -8.42
N THR A 47 11.28 16.78 -9.13
CA THR A 47 12.29 17.71 -9.61
C THR A 47 12.89 18.54 -8.47
N SER A 48 12.08 19.06 -7.55
CA SER A 48 12.56 19.91 -6.45
C SER A 48 13.45 19.14 -5.47
N GLU A 49 13.12 17.87 -5.22
CA GLU A 49 13.92 16.98 -4.37
C GLU A 49 15.11 16.36 -5.13
N GLY A 50 15.13 16.48 -6.45
CA GLY A 50 16.19 15.91 -7.29
C GLY A 50 16.21 14.39 -7.28
N VAL A 51 15.02 13.77 -7.17
CA VAL A 51 14.89 12.31 -7.09
C VAL A 51 15.11 11.68 -8.47
N GLU A 52 15.99 10.70 -8.52
CA GLU A 52 16.15 9.79 -9.66
C GLU A 52 15.22 8.59 -9.48
N VAL A 53 14.09 8.58 -10.19
CA VAL A 53 13.13 7.48 -10.13
C VAL A 53 13.72 6.23 -10.77
N LYS A 54 13.82 5.12 -10.01
CA LYS A 54 14.44 3.84 -10.45
C LYS A 54 13.42 2.80 -10.87
N ALA A 55 12.22 2.83 -10.31
CA ALA A 55 11.15 1.88 -10.60
C ALA A 55 9.77 2.46 -10.23
N ILE A 56 8.73 1.79 -10.69
CA ILE A 56 7.37 1.96 -10.22
C ILE A 56 6.94 0.64 -9.57
N TRP A 57 6.45 0.71 -8.34
CA TRP A 57 5.93 -0.44 -7.61
C TRP A 57 4.41 -0.33 -7.53
N LEU A 58 3.69 -1.39 -7.85
CA LEU A 58 2.24 -1.45 -7.70
C LEU A 58 1.89 -2.37 -6.55
N THR A 59 1.10 -1.86 -5.63
CA THR A 59 0.54 -2.66 -4.53
C THR A 59 -0.47 -3.64 -5.07
N HIS A 60 -1.25 -3.24 -6.07
CA HIS A 60 -2.22 -4.07 -6.77
C HIS A 60 -2.67 -3.41 -8.09
N GLY A 61 -3.52 -4.08 -8.84
CA GLY A 61 -3.87 -3.70 -10.21
C GLY A 61 -5.16 -2.91 -10.39
N HIS A 62 -5.83 -2.38 -9.37
CA HIS A 62 -7.07 -1.62 -9.54
C HIS A 62 -6.85 -0.29 -10.27
N PHE A 63 -7.89 0.14 -10.99
CA PHE A 63 -7.85 1.27 -11.91
C PHE A 63 -7.45 2.60 -11.25
N ASP A 64 -7.85 2.82 -10.01
CA ASP A 64 -7.57 4.02 -9.25
C ASP A 64 -6.13 4.11 -8.70
N HIS A 65 -5.36 3.03 -8.78
CA HIS A 65 -3.93 2.97 -8.44
C HIS A 65 -3.00 3.10 -9.65
N ILE A 66 -3.53 3.15 -10.89
CA ILE A 66 -2.70 3.02 -12.08
C ILE A 66 -2.85 4.13 -13.14
N TYR A 67 -3.59 5.19 -12.87
CA TYR A 67 -3.85 6.24 -13.87
C TYR A 67 -2.60 6.88 -14.47
N GLY A 68 -1.55 7.05 -13.68
CA GLY A 68 -0.30 7.67 -14.08
C GLY A 68 0.83 6.69 -14.47
N VAL A 69 0.63 5.39 -14.29
CA VAL A 69 1.69 4.37 -14.43
C VAL A 69 2.36 4.42 -15.79
N LYS A 70 1.57 4.40 -16.87
CA LYS A 70 2.12 4.42 -18.25
C LYS A 70 2.94 5.67 -18.53
N ASP A 71 2.43 6.83 -18.10
CA ASP A 71 3.12 8.11 -18.32
C ASP A 71 4.43 8.16 -17.56
N MET A 72 4.43 7.78 -16.27
CA MET A 72 5.65 7.79 -15.45
C MET A 72 6.67 6.76 -15.90
N ALA A 73 6.24 5.55 -16.26
CA ALA A 73 7.12 4.52 -16.80
C ALA A 73 7.81 4.98 -18.09
N ALA A 74 7.06 5.56 -19.01
CA ALA A 74 7.61 6.10 -20.27
C ALA A 74 8.52 7.31 -20.03
N ARG A 75 8.16 8.22 -19.11
CA ARG A 75 8.91 9.42 -18.80
C ARG A 75 10.28 9.14 -18.20
N PHE A 76 10.34 8.21 -17.26
CA PHE A 76 11.59 7.89 -16.55
C PHE A 76 12.33 6.72 -17.17
N GLY A 77 11.70 5.96 -18.09
CA GLY A 77 12.30 4.78 -18.72
C GLY A 77 12.53 3.64 -17.75
N VAL A 78 11.63 3.46 -16.77
CA VAL A 78 11.76 2.51 -15.67
C VAL A 78 10.77 1.35 -15.75
N GLU A 79 11.11 0.24 -15.08
CA GLU A 79 10.23 -0.91 -14.96
C GLU A 79 9.05 -0.64 -14.03
N VAL A 80 7.93 -1.27 -14.33
CA VAL A 80 6.76 -1.36 -13.44
C VAL A 80 6.74 -2.77 -12.85
N LEU A 81 6.74 -2.85 -11.52
CA LEU A 81 6.73 -4.10 -10.78
C LEU A 81 5.33 -4.33 -10.21
N MET A 82 4.76 -5.52 -10.46
CA MET A 82 3.43 -5.91 -9.98
C MET A 82 3.38 -7.43 -9.79
N HIS A 83 2.59 -7.91 -8.83
CA HIS A 83 2.38 -9.33 -8.67
C HIS A 83 1.66 -9.93 -9.89
N PRO A 84 2.11 -11.08 -10.43
CA PRO A 84 1.56 -11.63 -11.69
C PRO A 84 0.07 -11.97 -11.62
N ASP A 85 -0.46 -12.33 -10.45
CA ASP A 85 -1.87 -12.67 -10.27
C ASP A 85 -2.81 -11.46 -10.50
N ASP A 86 -2.30 -10.23 -10.43
CA ASP A 86 -3.08 -9.01 -10.71
C ASP A 86 -3.15 -8.63 -12.20
N ARG A 87 -2.50 -9.38 -13.08
CA ARG A 87 -2.69 -9.19 -14.53
C ARG A 87 -4.14 -9.40 -14.97
N GLU A 88 -4.85 -10.31 -14.31
CA GLU A 88 -6.29 -10.49 -14.55
C GLU A 88 -7.11 -9.28 -14.11
N VAL A 89 -6.74 -8.66 -12.97
CA VAL A 89 -7.38 -7.44 -12.45
C VAL A 89 -7.27 -6.30 -13.45
N LEU A 90 -6.12 -6.11 -14.08
CA LEU A 90 -5.97 -5.12 -15.16
C LEU A 90 -7.01 -5.32 -16.28
N GLY A 91 -7.37 -6.58 -16.59
CA GLY A 91 -8.39 -6.90 -17.59
C GLY A 91 -9.79 -6.41 -17.24
N TYR A 92 -10.13 -6.30 -15.97
CA TYR A 92 -11.44 -5.82 -15.49
C TYR A 92 -11.53 -4.29 -15.34
N ASN A 93 -10.43 -3.57 -15.32
CA ASN A 93 -10.39 -2.14 -15.04
C ASN A 93 -11.26 -1.30 -15.96
N ALA A 94 -11.39 -1.68 -17.24
CA ALA A 94 -12.25 -0.96 -18.16
C ALA A 94 -13.74 -1.02 -17.78
N VAL A 95 -14.18 -2.13 -17.17
CA VAL A 95 -15.55 -2.30 -16.68
C VAL A 95 -15.71 -1.60 -15.34
N LEU A 96 -14.78 -1.81 -14.41
CA LEU A 96 -14.81 -1.20 -13.08
C LEU A 96 -14.82 0.33 -13.15
N ALA A 97 -13.87 0.93 -13.87
CA ALA A 97 -13.80 2.39 -14.02
C ALA A 97 -15.13 2.97 -14.56
N LYS A 98 -15.72 2.35 -15.59
CA LYS A 98 -17.00 2.77 -16.14
C LYS A 98 -18.15 2.63 -15.14
N THR A 99 -18.16 1.58 -14.34
CA THR A 99 -19.18 1.36 -13.29
C THR A 99 -19.17 2.49 -12.26
N PHE A 100 -17.99 3.01 -11.94
CA PHE A 100 -17.80 4.16 -11.05
C PHE A 100 -17.89 5.52 -11.77
N GLY A 101 -18.22 5.55 -13.07
CA GLY A 101 -18.29 6.79 -13.83
C GLY A 101 -16.95 7.45 -14.11
N MET A 102 -15.86 6.67 -14.02
CA MET A 102 -14.50 7.13 -14.19
C MET A 102 -13.96 6.87 -15.60
N ARG A 103 -12.96 7.64 -16.03
CA ARG A 103 -12.22 7.30 -17.25
C ARG A 103 -11.47 5.98 -17.06
N VAL A 104 -11.31 5.25 -18.15
CA VAL A 104 -10.49 4.04 -18.14
C VAL A 104 -9.01 4.45 -18.16
N PRO A 105 -8.15 3.93 -17.26
CA PRO A 105 -6.72 4.20 -17.32
C PRO A 105 -6.09 3.62 -18.59
N ASP A 106 -4.99 4.21 -19.02
CA ASP A 106 -4.20 3.64 -20.13
C ASP A 106 -3.30 2.53 -19.59
N MET A 107 -3.67 1.28 -19.86
CA MET A 107 -2.95 0.09 -19.40
C MET A 107 -1.89 -0.41 -20.41
N GLY A 108 -1.43 0.46 -21.32
CA GLY A 108 -0.40 0.15 -22.30
C GLY A 108 1.03 0.16 -21.72
N PHE A 109 1.24 -0.53 -20.61
CA PHE A 109 2.55 -0.75 -19.97
C PHE A 109 2.77 -2.25 -19.73
N SER A 110 4.03 -2.66 -19.61
CA SER A 110 4.41 -4.01 -19.22
C SER A 110 4.83 -4.05 -17.76
N THR A 111 4.68 -5.20 -17.12
CA THR A 111 5.07 -5.41 -15.72
C THR A 111 6.10 -6.51 -15.59
N ALA A 112 7.09 -6.31 -14.70
CA ALA A 112 7.93 -7.36 -14.16
C ALA A 112 7.29 -7.95 -12.89
N ASP A 113 7.56 -9.24 -12.63
CA ASP A 113 6.88 -9.97 -11.58
C ASP A 113 7.47 -9.68 -10.20
N LEU A 114 6.59 -9.42 -9.23
CA LEU A 114 6.88 -9.44 -7.80
C LEU A 114 6.62 -10.86 -7.24
N ALA A 115 7.39 -11.21 -6.22
CA ALA A 115 7.22 -12.45 -5.47
C ALA A 115 7.32 -12.22 -3.96
N ASP A 116 6.66 -13.06 -3.17
CA ASP A 116 6.70 -13.03 -1.70
C ASP A 116 8.14 -13.18 -1.19
N GLY A 117 8.54 -12.35 -0.24
CA GLY A 117 9.90 -12.32 0.33
C GLY A 117 10.97 -11.71 -0.60
N GLN A 118 10.59 -11.22 -1.79
CA GLN A 118 11.53 -10.51 -2.66
C GLN A 118 11.98 -9.21 -2.01
N VAL A 119 13.30 -8.93 -2.06
CA VAL A 119 13.85 -7.66 -1.55
C VAL A 119 14.08 -6.70 -2.71
N LEU A 120 13.37 -5.58 -2.68
CA LEU A 120 13.52 -4.46 -3.61
C LEU A 120 14.45 -3.41 -3.00
N ARG A 121 15.20 -2.68 -3.86
CA ARG A 121 16.17 -1.70 -3.39
C ARG A 121 16.16 -0.44 -4.26
N PHE A 122 16.41 0.69 -3.60
CA PHE A 122 16.86 1.93 -4.22
C PHE A 122 17.84 2.61 -3.26
N GLY A 123 18.94 3.13 -3.79
CA GLY A 123 19.99 3.70 -2.94
C GLY A 123 20.45 2.74 -1.84
N ASP A 124 20.39 3.20 -0.61
CA ASP A 124 20.72 2.42 0.60
C ASP A 124 19.48 1.78 1.27
N THR A 125 18.29 2.04 0.73
CA THR A 125 17.00 1.59 1.29
C THR A 125 16.56 0.26 0.68
N SER A 126 15.90 -0.57 1.50
CA SER A 126 15.38 -1.86 1.07
C SER A 126 14.01 -2.17 1.66
N PHE A 127 13.13 -2.70 0.80
CA PHE A 127 11.80 -3.16 1.17
C PHE A 127 11.64 -4.63 0.84
N GLU A 128 11.03 -5.38 1.75
CA GLU A 128 10.59 -6.75 1.51
C GLU A 128 9.16 -6.74 0.95
N VAL A 129 8.92 -7.53 -0.07
CA VAL A 129 7.59 -7.76 -0.64
C VAL A 129 6.86 -8.79 0.21
N ILE A 130 5.72 -8.44 0.75
CA ILE A 130 4.82 -9.34 1.48
C ILE A 130 3.54 -9.50 0.64
N THR A 131 3.29 -10.68 0.09
CA THR A 131 2.02 -10.91 -0.63
C THR A 131 0.86 -10.98 0.34
N THR A 132 -0.20 -10.21 0.09
CA THR A 132 -1.38 -10.11 0.95
C THR A 132 -2.66 -10.26 0.14
N PRO A 133 -2.85 -11.42 -0.52
CA PRO A 133 -4.02 -11.64 -1.36
C PRO A 133 -5.32 -11.57 -0.56
N GLY A 134 -6.37 -11.07 -1.23
CA GLY A 134 -7.72 -11.00 -0.66
C GLY A 134 -8.51 -9.76 -1.11
N HIS A 135 -7.93 -8.55 -1.12
CA HIS A 135 -8.50 -7.41 -1.81
C HIS A 135 -8.44 -7.62 -3.33
N THR A 136 -7.26 -7.97 -3.82
CA THR A 136 -7.06 -8.60 -5.13
C THR A 136 -6.24 -9.88 -4.99
N PRO A 137 -6.20 -10.76 -6.01
CA PRO A 137 -5.39 -11.98 -5.95
C PRO A 137 -3.89 -11.71 -5.80
N GLY A 138 -3.41 -10.60 -6.38
CA GLY A 138 -2.00 -10.20 -6.40
C GLY A 138 -1.68 -9.00 -5.51
N SER A 139 -2.50 -8.66 -4.53
CA SER A 139 -2.18 -7.61 -3.56
C SER A 139 -0.86 -7.89 -2.85
N VAL A 140 -0.02 -6.86 -2.71
CA VAL A 140 1.24 -6.91 -1.98
C VAL A 140 1.39 -5.70 -1.06
N CYS A 141 2.14 -5.89 0.01
CA CYS A 141 2.67 -4.82 0.85
C CYS A 141 4.18 -4.72 0.65
N PHE A 142 4.74 -3.53 0.89
CA PHE A 142 6.19 -3.29 0.89
C PHE A 142 6.62 -2.88 2.30
N HIS A 143 7.49 -3.67 2.93
CA HIS A 143 7.91 -3.49 4.31
C HIS A 143 9.39 -3.09 4.41
N ASP A 144 9.66 -1.92 4.96
CA ASP A 144 11.00 -1.53 5.42
C ASP A 144 11.09 -1.69 6.94
N SER A 145 11.83 -2.70 7.37
CA SER A 145 12.05 -2.97 8.80
C SER A 145 12.99 -1.98 9.47
N SER A 146 13.84 -1.28 8.70
CA SER A 146 14.82 -0.33 9.22
C SER A 146 14.17 0.99 9.60
N ASP A 147 13.34 1.54 8.72
CA ASP A 147 12.59 2.78 8.94
C ASP A 147 11.17 2.50 9.49
N ARG A 148 10.80 1.21 9.72
CA ARG A 148 9.52 0.75 10.29
C ARG A 148 8.31 1.26 9.52
N VAL A 149 8.32 1.05 8.22
CA VAL A 149 7.27 1.49 7.32
C VAL A 149 6.69 0.29 6.56
N LEU A 150 5.37 0.23 6.49
CA LEU A 150 4.61 -0.71 5.68
C LEU A 150 3.73 0.05 4.70
N VAL A 151 4.07 0.03 3.42
CA VAL A 151 3.16 0.46 2.35
C VAL A 151 2.24 -0.71 2.06
N CYS A 152 0.96 -0.58 2.36
CA CYS A 152 0.04 -1.72 2.34
C CYS A 152 -1.06 -1.63 1.28
N GLY A 153 -1.07 -0.59 0.43
CA GLY A 153 -2.14 -0.42 -0.55
C GLY A 153 -3.51 -0.60 0.10
N ASP A 154 -4.35 -1.40 -0.52
CA ASP A 154 -5.70 -1.66 -0.05
C ASP A 154 -5.84 -2.95 0.78
N THR A 155 -4.77 -3.34 1.46
CA THR A 155 -4.81 -4.51 2.36
C THR A 155 -5.37 -4.14 3.74
N LEU A 156 -4.80 -3.12 4.39
CA LEU A 156 -5.11 -2.71 5.76
C LEU A 156 -5.22 -1.19 5.85
N PHE A 157 -6.28 -0.69 6.48
CA PHE A 157 -6.55 0.73 6.70
C PHE A 157 -6.68 1.05 8.19
N ALA A 158 -6.63 2.32 8.53
CA ALA A 158 -6.96 2.78 9.87
C ALA A 158 -8.40 2.40 10.23
N GLY A 159 -8.58 1.42 11.13
CA GLY A 159 -9.87 0.91 11.58
C GLY A 159 -10.68 0.16 10.50
N SER A 160 -10.04 -0.29 9.41
CA SER A 160 -10.71 -1.01 8.31
C SER A 160 -9.76 -1.94 7.57
N ILE A 161 -10.30 -2.67 6.60
CA ILE A 161 -9.55 -3.49 5.63
C ILE A 161 -10.05 -3.21 4.21
N GLY A 162 -9.30 -3.65 3.22
CA GLY A 162 -9.71 -3.57 1.82
C GLY A 162 -11.05 -4.27 1.56
N ARG A 163 -11.83 -3.72 0.64
CA ARG A 163 -13.05 -4.40 0.17
C ARG A 163 -12.72 -5.69 -0.58
N THR A 164 -13.62 -6.63 -0.53
CA THR A 164 -13.42 -7.96 -1.14
C THR A 164 -14.57 -8.38 -2.07
N ASP A 165 -15.46 -7.45 -2.39
CA ASP A 165 -16.64 -7.67 -3.22
C ASP A 165 -16.42 -7.37 -4.72
N GLN A 166 -15.19 -7.00 -5.09
CA GLN A 166 -14.79 -6.84 -6.48
C GLN A 166 -14.33 -8.18 -7.10
N PRO A 167 -14.28 -8.31 -8.44
CA PRO A 167 -13.76 -9.52 -9.07
C PRO A 167 -12.36 -9.89 -8.59
N GLY A 168 -12.20 -11.12 -8.11
CA GLY A 168 -10.96 -11.63 -7.52
C GLY A 168 -10.81 -11.39 -6.02
N GLY A 169 -11.73 -10.62 -5.40
CA GLY A 169 -11.75 -10.40 -3.95
C GLY A 169 -12.17 -11.63 -3.16
N ASP A 170 -11.57 -11.82 -1.98
CA ASP A 170 -11.81 -12.94 -1.06
C ASP A 170 -11.58 -12.46 0.37
N TYR A 171 -12.69 -12.38 1.15
CA TYR A 171 -12.65 -11.87 2.51
C TYR A 171 -11.82 -12.75 3.45
N ASP A 172 -12.04 -14.05 3.40
CA ASP A 172 -11.35 -14.98 4.30
C ASP A 172 -9.84 -14.98 4.03
N ARG A 173 -9.47 -14.91 2.76
CA ARG A 173 -8.08 -14.82 2.34
C ARG A 173 -7.43 -13.51 2.76
N LEU A 174 -8.16 -12.39 2.71
CA LEU A 174 -7.65 -11.10 3.20
C LEU A 174 -7.41 -11.13 4.70
N ILE A 175 -8.36 -11.67 5.49
CA ILE A 175 -8.19 -11.81 6.94
C ILE A 175 -6.96 -12.68 7.26
N VAL A 176 -6.81 -13.83 6.59
CA VAL A 176 -5.63 -14.69 6.76
C VAL A 176 -4.33 -13.93 6.41
N SER A 177 -4.33 -13.19 5.30
CA SER A 177 -3.16 -12.38 4.89
C SER A 177 -2.77 -11.36 5.97
N VAL A 178 -3.75 -10.62 6.50
CA VAL A 178 -3.51 -9.62 7.54
C VAL A 178 -3.02 -10.27 8.83
N MET A 179 -3.73 -11.33 9.30
CA MET A 179 -3.41 -11.97 10.58
C MET A 179 -2.06 -12.68 10.57
N ASP A 180 -1.79 -13.48 9.52
CA ASP A 180 -0.58 -14.33 9.49
C ASP A 180 0.67 -13.54 9.10
N LYS A 181 0.54 -12.49 8.29
CA LYS A 181 1.69 -11.80 7.71
C LYS A 181 1.94 -10.41 8.29
N LEU A 182 0.89 -9.68 8.64
CA LEU A 182 1.05 -8.30 9.10
C LEU A 182 0.97 -8.16 10.62
N MET A 183 0.07 -8.90 11.29
CA MET A 183 -0.10 -8.76 12.74
C MET A 183 1.08 -9.31 13.55
N GLY A 184 2.01 -10.03 12.94
CA GLY A 184 3.28 -10.43 13.55
C GLY A 184 4.41 -9.38 13.48
N LEU A 185 4.22 -8.27 12.73
CA LEU A 185 5.20 -7.19 12.64
C LEU A 185 5.26 -6.39 13.95
N ASP A 186 6.35 -5.63 14.15
CA ASP A 186 6.48 -4.78 15.33
C ASP A 186 5.34 -3.75 15.40
N GLY A 187 4.85 -3.48 16.61
CA GLY A 187 3.67 -2.62 16.81
C GLY A 187 3.87 -1.16 16.41
N ASP A 188 5.11 -0.70 16.36
CA ASP A 188 5.49 0.66 15.97
C ASP A 188 5.80 0.80 14.45
N VAL A 189 5.50 -0.21 13.66
CA VAL A 189 5.53 -0.11 12.19
C VAL A 189 4.36 0.75 11.72
N ASP A 190 4.68 1.87 11.07
CA ASP A 190 3.69 2.78 10.48
C ASP A 190 3.09 2.17 9.20
N ILE A 191 1.76 2.24 9.09
CA ILE A 191 1.00 1.75 7.94
C ILE A 191 0.68 2.92 7.03
N LEU A 192 1.14 2.85 5.78
CA LEU A 192 0.81 3.77 4.69
C LEU A 192 -0.20 3.08 3.75
N PRO A 193 -1.49 3.31 3.94
CA PRO A 193 -2.53 2.67 3.13
C PRO A 193 -2.72 3.36 1.77
N GLY A 194 -3.40 2.69 0.84
CA GLY A 194 -3.81 3.27 -0.43
C GLY A 194 -4.84 4.39 -0.30
N HIS A 195 -5.61 4.39 0.80
CA HIS A 195 -6.63 5.40 1.09
C HIS A 195 -6.72 5.69 2.58
N GLY A 196 -7.15 6.91 2.93
CA GLY A 196 -7.44 7.29 4.31
C GLY A 196 -6.19 7.66 5.14
N PRO A 197 -6.29 7.75 6.46
CA PRO A 197 -5.18 8.19 7.31
C PRO A 197 -4.15 7.07 7.55
N VAL A 198 -2.94 7.48 7.87
CA VAL A 198 -1.87 6.63 8.39
C VAL A 198 -2.29 6.03 9.74
N SER A 199 -1.84 4.80 10.02
CA SER A 199 -2.01 4.10 11.29
C SER A 199 -0.71 3.38 11.66
N ASN A 200 -0.75 2.44 12.60
CA ASN A 200 0.36 1.53 12.90
C ASN A 200 -0.16 0.13 13.24
N ILE A 201 0.73 -0.86 13.16
CA ILE A 201 0.39 -2.26 13.39
C ILE A 201 -0.17 -2.48 14.80
N GLY A 202 0.40 -1.88 15.84
CA GLY A 202 -0.05 -2.03 17.22
C GLY A 202 -1.48 -1.53 17.44
N HIS A 203 -1.80 -0.37 16.86
CA HIS A 203 -3.16 0.17 16.92
C HIS A 203 -4.16 -0.74 16.21
N GLU A 204 -3.87 -1.17 14.99
CA GLU A 204 -4.79 -2.00 14.21
C GLU A 204 -4.95 -3.39 14.83
N ARG A 205 -3.89 -3.97 15.38
CA ARG A 205 -3.92 -5.25 16.10
C ARG A 205 -4.91 -5.22 17.27
N THR A 206 -5.02 -4.08 17.95
CA THR A 206 -5.83 -3.93 19.15
C THR A 206 -7.25 -3.43 18.84
N HIS A 207 -7.39 -2.49 17.90
CA HIS A 207 -8.64 -1.71 17.76
C HIS A 207 -9.38 -1.91 16.45
N ASN A 208 -8.76 -2.56 15.44
CA ASN A 208 -9.42 -2.72 14.14
C ASN A 208 -10.66 -3.63 14.26
N PRO A 209 -11.88 -3.13 13.98
CA PRO A 209 -13.10 -3.89 14.19
C PRO A 209 -13.23 -5.10 13.25
N PHE A 210 -12.54 -5.12 12.11
CA PHE A 210 -12.54 -6.24 11.17
C PHE A 210 -11.67 -7.41 11.64
N LEU A 211 -10.75 -7.16 12.57
CA LEU A 211 -9.87 -8.18 13.15
C LEU A 211 -10.42 -8.79 14.44
N GLN A 212 -11.64 -8.38 14.87
CA GLN A 212 -12.33 -9.05 15.98
C GLN A 212 -12.83 -10.44 15.56
N PRO A 213 -12.76 -11.47 16.42
CA PRO A 213 -12.34 -11.48 17.83
C PRO A 213 -10.83 -11.68 18.03
N PHE A 214 -10.01 -11.49 17.02
CA PHE A 214 -8.56 -11.76 17.04
C PHE A 214 -7.74 -10.62 17.66
N ASN A 215 -8.37 -9.48 17.96
CA ASN A 215 -7.68 -8.33 18.56
C ASN A 215 -7.05 -8.72 19.89
N GLU A 216 -5.81 -8.25 20.11
CA GLU A 216 -5.19 -8.36 21.41
C GLU A 216 -6.00 -7.54 22.43
N PRO A 217 -6.18 -8.02 23.69
CA PRO A 217 -6.77 -7.20 24.71
C PRO A 217 -5.88 -5.99 24.98
N GLU A 218 -6.50 -4.83 25.26
CA GLU A 218 -5.74 -3.70 25.78
C GLU A 218 -4.92 -4.17 26.99
N GLU A 219 -3.63 -3.81 27.05
CA GLU A 219 -2.84 -4.08 28.24
C GLU A 219 -3.56 -3.43 29.42
N SER A 220 -4.14 -4.26 30.28
CA SER A 220 -4.70 -3.78 31.54
C SER A 220 -3.55 -3.12 32.28
N GLY A 221 -3.69 -1.86 32.61
CA GLY A 221 -2.76 -1.18 33.50
C GLY A 221 -2.48 -2.03 34.74
N PRO A 222 -1.40 -1.78 35.48
CA PRO A 222 -0.98 -2.64 36.57
C PRO A 222 -2.17 -3.03 37.42
N ASP A 223 -2.40 -4.35 37.59
CA ASP A 223 -3.49 -4.92 38.36
C ASP A 223 -3.60 -4.17 39.69
N GLU A 224 -4.74 -3.53 39.93
CA GLU A 224 -5.03 -3.04 41.26
C GLU A 224 -4.96 -4.27 42.20
N PRO A 225 -4.15 -4.20 43.28
CA PRO A 225 -4.00 -5.33 44.17
C PRO A 225 -5.38 -5.73 44.72
N LEU A 226 -5.72 -7.00 44.60
CA LEU A 226 -6.92 -7.58 45.17
C LEU A 226 -7.03 -7.15 46.66
N THR A 227 -7.91 -6.24 46.97
CA THR A 227 -8.30 -5.93 48.33
C THR A 227 -9.14 -7.13 48.84
N LEU A 228 -8.50 -8.03 49.62
CA LEU A 228 -9.22 -8.99 50.40
C LEU A 228 -10.00 -8.23 51.49
N SER A 229 -11.31 -8.06 51.32
CA SER A 229 -12.20 -7.69 52.38
C SER A 229 -12.27 -8.85 53.38
N GLY A 230 -11.49 -8.75 54.45
CA GLY A 230 -11.65 -9.57 55.67
C GLY A 230 -12.63 -8.89 56.61
N ASP A 231 -13.60 -9.69 57.02
CA ASP A 231 -14.60 -9.60 58.10
C ASP A 231 -14.61 -8.36 59.00
#